data_bea744974ada486f46f6e23270e18f90
#
_entry.id   bea744974ada486f46f6e23270e18f90
#
_cell.length_a   1.000
_cell.length_b   1.000
_cell.length_c   1.000
_cell.angle_alpha   90.00
_cell.angle_beta   90.00
_cell.angle_gamma   90.00
#
_symmetry.space_group_name_H-M   'P 1'
#
loop_
_entity.id
_entity.type
_entity.pdbx_description
1 polymer ?
#
loop_
_entity_poly.entity_id
_entity_poly.type
_entity_poly.pdbx_seq_one_letter_code
_entity_poly.pdbx_strand_id
1 'polypeptide(L)'
;MQFQVLVIGGGPGGYVAAIRAAQLGLKVGLIEKENLGGVCLNWGCIPSKALLKAAEYYQQIKHSDEFGITCEKVSFDFNRIVQRSRDIASQMNNGIGFLMKKNNIQTFEGTARLISATEVSIQGKTETTTTKVTSDNIIVSTGARPTILPHLEVDYDRVPSALNSPIFSIPSEPKSNSLNSWIAFFRSKTKK
;
A
#
# COMPACT_ATOMS: atom_id res chain seq x y z
N MET A 1 28.14 -3.25 -8.05
CA MET A 1 27.35 -4.47 -8.38
C MET A 1 26.72 -4.25 -9.72
N GLN A 2 26.71 -5.30 -10.60
CA GLN A 2 26.16 -5.19 -11.94
C GLN A 2 24.93 -6.09 -12.10
N PHE A 3 23.89 -5.56 -12.73
CA PHE A 3 22.62 -6.25 -13.09
C PHE A 3 22.40 -6.17 -14.59
N GLN A 4 21.58 -7.08 -15.13
CA GLN A 4 21.08 -6.98 -16.50
C GLN A 4 19.82 -6.11 -16.56
N VAL A 5 19.01 -6.19 -15.48
CA VAL A 5 17.83 -5.32 -15.31
C VAL A 5 17.80 -4.78 -13.88
N LEU A 6 17.66 -3.47 -13.75
CA LEU A 6 17.45 -2.79 -12.49
C LEU A 6 16.08 -2.11 -12.51
N VAL A 7 15.24 -2.41 -11.53
CA VAL A 7 13.90 -1.84 -11.41
C VAL A 7 13.87 -0.81 -10.28
N ILE A 8 13.43 0.40 -10.58
CA ILE A 8 13.27 1.48 -9.60
C ILE A 8 11.79 1.61 -9.27
N GLY A 9 11.42 1.24 -8.04
CA GLY A 9 10.07 1.22 -7.51
C GLY A 9 9.51 -0.20 -7.42
N GLY A 10 9.11 -0.60 -6.20
CA GLY A 10 8.58 -1.92 -5.85
C GLY A 10 7.05 -2.02 -5.86
N GLY A 11 6.35 -1.08 -6.51
CA GLY A 11 4.90 -1.13 -6.71
C GLY A 11 4.47 -2.20 -7.71
N PRO A 12 3.15 -2.31 -8.05
CA PRO A 12 2.62 -3.36 -8.91
C PRO A 12 3.31 -3.46 -10.27
N GLY A 13 3.67 -2.36 -10.90
CA GLY A 13 4.45 -2.36 -12.14
C GLY A 13 5.86 -2.88 -11.94
N GLY A 14 6.53 -2.47 -10.85
CA GLY A 14 7.93 -2.79 -10.61
C GLY A 14 8.17 -4.24 -10.17
N TYR A 15 7.48 -4.71 -9.12
CA TYR A 15 7.72 -6.08 -8.64
C TYR A 15 7.31 -7.13 -9.68
N VAL A 16 6.25 -6.89 -10.46
CA VAL A 16 5.84 -7.79 -11.53
C VAL A 16 6.89 -7.83 -12.64
N ALA A 17 7.41 -6.67 -13.07
CA ALA A 17 8.47 -6.59 -14.07
C ALA A 17 9.75 -7.28 -13.58
N ALA A 18 10.15 -7.08 -12.33
CA ALA A 18 11.31 -7.72 -11.74
C ALA A 18 11.18 -9.24 -11.70
N ILE A 19 10.03 -9.77 -11.24
CA ILE A 19 9.76 -11.20 -11.23
C ILE A 19 9.84 -11.77 -12.65
N ARG A 20 9.19 -11.09 -13.61
CA ARG A 20 9.18 -11.59 -14.98
C ARG A 20 10.57 -11.59 -15.61
N ALA A 21 11.37 -10.55 -15.40
CA ALA A 21 12.76 -10.49 -15.86
C ALA A 21 13.61 -11.62 -15.25
N ALA A 22 13.46 -11.89 -13.96
CA ALA A 22 14.16 -12.98 -13.27
C ALA A 22 13.74 -14.37 -13.81
N GLN A 23 12.43 -14.57 -14.07
CA GLN A 23 11.93 -15.81 -14.69
C GLN A 23 12.46 -16.04 -16.11
N LEU A 24 12.85 -14.98 -16.82
CA LEU A 24 13.53 -15.06 -18.12
C LEU A 24 15.03 -15.31 -18.00
N GLY A 25 15.53 -15.55 -16.78
CA GLY A 25 16.93 -15.87 -16.52
C GLY A 25 17.85 -14.66 -16.37
N LEU A 26 17.31 -13.44 -16.28
CA LEU A 26 18.10 -12.24 -16.14
C LEU A 26 18.49 -12.01 -14.67
N LYS A 27 19.68 -11.43 -14.45
CA LYS A 27 20.11 -10.95 -13.12
C LYS A 27 19.44 -9.63 -12.81
N VAL A 28 18.54 -9.62 -11.81
CA VAL A 28 17.66 -8.50 -11.51
C VAL A 28 17.95 -7.90 -10.14
N GLY A 29 17.99 -6.54 -10.09
CA GLY A 29 17.92 -5.76 -8.87
C GLY A 29 16.61 -4.97 -8.81
N LEU A 30 16.08 -4.74 -7.61
CA LEU A 30 14.90 -3.90 -7.37
C LEU A 30 15.19 -2.93 -6.23
N ILE A 31 14.89 -1.65 -6.44
CA ILE A 31 15.08 -0.60 -5.44
C ILE A 31 13.70 -0.08 -5.03
N GLU A 32 13.41 -0.07 -3.71
CA GLU A 32 12.17 0.48 -3.15
C GLU A 32 12.48 1.40 -1.96
N LYS A 33 11.90 2.60 -1.96
CA LYS A 33 12.17 3.59 -0.92
C LYS A 33 11.27 3.45 0.32
N GLU A 34 10.08 2.87 0.17
CA GLU A 34 9.09 2.77 1.23
C GLU A 34 8.78 1.30 1.56
N ASN A 35 7.79 0.71 0.90
CA ASN A 35 7.37 -0.66 1.11
C ASN A 35 7.09 -1.36 -0.21
N LEU A 36 7.48 -2.61 -0.33
CA LEU A 36 7.13 -3.46 -1.46
C LEU A 36 5.60 -3.51 -1.65
N GLY A 37 5.15 -3.58 -2.90
CA GLY A 37 3.73 -3.56 -3.23
C GLY A 37 3.16 -2.16 -3.49
N GLY A 38 3.92 -1.09 -3.16
CA GLY A 38 3.57 0.30 -3.44
C GLY A 38 2.24 0.75 -2.80
N VAL A 39 1.68 1.84 -3.34
CA VAL A 39 0.47 2.47 -2.79
C VAL A 39 -0.73 1.51 -2.73
N CYS A 40 -0.98 0.74 -3.78
CA CYS A 40 -2.14 -0.15 -3.85
C CYS A 40 -2.17 -1.15 -2.68
N LEU A 41 -1.04 -1.76 -2.38
CA LEU A 41 -0.94 -2.80 -1.36
C LEU A 41 -0.96 -2.21 0.05
N ASN A 42 -0.18 -1.14 0.26
CA ASN A 42 0.08 -0.63 1.59
C ASN A 42 -0.93 0.42 2.06
N TRP A 43 -1.41 1.29 1.14
CA TRP A 43 -2.25 2.44 1.48
C TRP A 43 -3.47 2.63 0.57
N GLY A 44 -3.73 1.72 -0.36
CA GLY A 44 -4.78 1.86 -1.37
C GLY A 44 -5.74 0.70 -1.40
N CYS A 45 -5.69 -0.07 -2.48
CA CYS A 45 -6.68 -1.08 -2.87
C CYS A 45 -6.92 -2.14 -1.79
N ILE A 46 -5.86 -2.68 -1.20
CA ILE A 46 -5.96 -3.81 -0.27
C ILE A 46 -6.57 -3.39 1.07
N PRO A 47 -6.03 -2.40 1.80
CA PRO A 47 -6.64 -1.97 3.05
C PRO A 47 -8.06 -1.43 2.85
N SER A 48 -8.34 -0.70 1.76
CA SER A 48 -9.69 -0.21 1.47
C SER A 48 -10.69 -1.35 1.27
N LYS A 49 -10.34 -2.39 0.51
CA LYS A 49 -11.20 -3.57 0.35
C LYS A 49 -11.40 -4.34 1.64
N ALA A 50 -10.39 -4.42 2.50
CA ALA A 50 -10.52 -5.05 3.80
C ALA A 50 -11.52 -4.33 4.71
N LEU A 51 -11.53 -2.98 4.67
CA LEU A 51 -12.49 -2.15 5.39
C LEU A 51 -13.91 -2.27 4.82
N LEU A 52 -14.03 -2.20 3.49
CA LEU A 52 -15.33 -2.38 2.81
C LEU A 52 -15.95 -3.74 3.12
N LYS A 53 -15.13 -4.81 3.19
CA LYS A 53 -15.61 -6.13 3.53
C LYS A 53 -16.12 -6.22 4.98
N ALA A 54 -15.47 -5.54 5.92
CA ALA A 54 -15.95 -5.45 7.29
C ALA A 54 -17.31 -4.72 7.38
N ALA A 55 -17.46 -3.61 6.62
CA ALA A 55 -18.71 -2.89 6.55
C ALA A 55 -19.84 -3.71 5.91
N GLU A 56 -19.53 -4.48 4.87
CA GLU A 56 -20.48 -5.40 4.21
C GLU A 56 -20.99 -6.45 5.22
N TYR A 57 -20.11 -7.11 5.96
CA TYR A 57 -20.53 -8.06 7.00
C TYR A 57 -21.40 -7.43 8.08
N TYR A 58 -21.04 -6.22 8.54
CA TYR A 58 -21.87 -5.51 9.50
C TYR A 58 -23.28 -5.23 8.98
N GLN A 59 -23.40 -4.81 7.72
CA GLN A 59 -24.71 -4.59 7.07
C GLN A 59 -25.49 -5.90 6.90
N GLN A 60 -24.85 -6.97 6.44
CA GLN A 60 -25.48 -8.28 6.29
C GLN A 60 -26.04 -8.81 7.63
N ILE A 61 -25.28 -8.66 8.72
CA ILE A 61 -25.74 -9.07 10.04
C ILE A 61 -26.94 -8.23 10.50
N LYS A 62 -26.94 -6.91 10.22
CA LYS A 62 -28.06 -6.01 10.57
C LYS A 62 -29.36 -6.31 9.83
N HIS A 63 -29.29 -6.91 8.66
CA HIS A 63 -30.42 -7.30 7.81
C HIS A 63 -30.61 -8.81 7.76
N SER A 64 -30.04 -9.55 8.70
CA SER A 64 -30.09 -11.01 8.73
C SER A 64 -31.49 -11.57 9.00
N ASP A 65 -32.39 -10.76 9.58
CA ASP A 65 -33.80 -11.09 9.82
C ASP A 65 -34.58 -11.38 8.51
N GLU A 66 -34.20 -10.71 7.40
CA GLU A 66 -34.74 -11.00 6.07
C GLU A 66 -34.47 -12.44 5.63
N PHE A 67 -33.45 -13.09 6.19
CA PHE A 67 -33.07 -14.48 5.92
C PHE A 67 -33.52 -15.46 7.02
N GLY A 68 -34.31 -14.98 7.99
CA GLY A 68 -34.73 -15.78 9.14
C GLY A 68 -33.63 -16.00 10.19
N ILE A 69 -32.57 -15.21 10.17
CA ILE A 69 -31.45 -15.28 11.12
C ILE A 69 -31.57 -14.13 12.12
N THR A 70 -31.76 -14.43 13.38
CA THR A 70 -31.89 -13.42 14.44
C THR A 70 -30.54 -13.16 15.10
N CYS A 71 -30.14 -11.88 15.11
CA CYS A 71 -28.94 -11.40 15.83
C CYS A 71 -29.35 -10.34 16.85
N GLU A 72 -29.27 -10.66 18.14
CA GLU A 72 -29.79 -9.80 19.22
C GLU A 72 -28.93 -8.57 19.52
N LYS A 73 -27.61 -8.67 19.42
CA LYS A 73 -26.68 -7.54 19.70
C LYS A 73 -25.58 -7.50 18.66
N VAL A 74 -25.62 -6.49 17.81
CA VAL A 74 -24.60 -6.24 16.80
C VAL A 74 -23.82 -5.00 17.20
N SER A 75 -22.55 -5.17 17.54
CA SER A 75 -21.61 -4.08 17.81
C SER A 75 -20.38 -4.23 16.91
N PHE A 76 -19.59 -3.18 16.81
CA PHE A 76 -18.31 -3.21 16.09
C PHE A 76 -17.22 -2.50 16.90
N ASP A 77 -15.99 -2.98 16.73
CA ASP A 77 -14.77 -2.34 17.21
C ASP A 77 -14.01 -1.79 16.01
N PHE A 78 -14.02 -0.45 15.86
CA PHE A 78 -13.39 0.21 14.72
C PHE A 78 -11.87 0.02 14.71
N ASN A 79 -11.22 0.07 15.86
CA ASN A 79 -9.77 -0.11 15.97
C ASN A 79 -9.36 -1.50 15.47
N ARG A 80 -10.11 -2.53 15.85
CA ARG A 80 -9.89 -3.89 15.40
C ARG A 80 -10.12 -4.06 13.89
N ILE A 81 -11.13 -3.37 13.33
CA ILE A 81 -11.37 -3.37 11.89
C ILE A 81 -10.19 -2.73 11.15
N VAL A 82 -9.70 -1.58 11.62
CA VAL A 82 -8.53 -0.92 11.06
C VAL A 82 -7.29 -1.79 11.18
N GLN A 83 -7.02 -2.36 12.37
CA GLN A 83 -5.87 -3.24 12.59
C GLN A 83 -5.90 -4.43 11.63
N ARG A 84 -7.05 -5.09 11.46
CA ARG A 84 -7.20 -6.17 10.47
C ARG A 84 -6.81 -5.73 9.06
N SER A 85 -7.15 -4.51 8.65
CA SER A 85 -6.76 -4.00 7.31
C SER A 85 -5.24 -3.84 7.19
N ARG A 86 -4.55 -3.48 8.28
CA ARG A 86 -3.09 -3.38 8.34
C ARG A 86 -2.43 -4.75 8.29
N ASP A 87 -2.96 -5.70 9.03
CA ASP A 87 -2.44 -7.07 9.07
C ASP A 87 -2.51 -7.72 7.68
N ILE A 88 -3.61 -7.52 6.95
CA ILE A 88 -3.75 -8.00 5.57
C ILE A 88 -2.72 -7.33 4.64
N ALA A 89 -2.55 -6.01 4.73
CA ALA A 89 -1.55 -5.30 3.94
C ALA A 89 -0.13 -5.79 4.24
N SER A 90 0.20 -5.99 5.51
CA SER A 90 1.49 -6.53 5.96
C SER A 90 1.72 -7.96 5.44
N GLN A 91 0.73 -8.83 5.53
CA GLN A 91 0.80 -10.20 5.02
C GLN A 91 1.08 -10.22 3.51
N MET A 92 0.40 -9.37 2.74
CA MET A 92 0.61 -9.27 1.30
C MET A 92 2.00 -8.71 0.97
N ASN A 93 2.48 -7.72 1.71
CA ASN A 93 3.82 -7.15 1.57
C ASN A 93 4.89 -8.22 1.79
N ASN A 94 4.77 -9.00 2.88
CA ASN A 94 5.66 -10.13 3.18
C ASN A 94 5.64 -11.18 2.05
N GLY A 95 4.47 -11.41 1.45
CA GLY A 95 4.33 -12.30 0.29
C GLY A 95 5.14 -11.82 -0.92
N ILE A 96 5.16 -10.51 -1.21
CA ILE A 96 6.01 -9.97 -2.27
C ILE A 96 7.49 -10.12 -1.90
N GLY A 97 7.89 -9.85 -0.66
CA GLY A 97 9.25 -10.06 -0.20
C GLY A 97 9.71 -11.53 -0.38
N PHE A 98 8.82 -12.48 -0.10
CA PHE A 98 9.06 -13.90 -0.38
C PHE A 98 9.26 -14.17 -1.88
N LEU A 99 8.42 -13.58 -2.74
CA LEU A 99 8.56 -13.73 -4.20
C LEU A 99 9.87 -13.15 -4.73
N MET A 100 10.35 -12.02 -4.17
CA MET A 100 11.67 -11.48 -4.52
C MET A 100 12.77 -12.50 -4.20
N LYS A 101 12.76 -13.05 -2.99
CA LYS A 101 13.74 -14.06 -2.56
C LYS A 101 13.64 -15.33 -3.41
N LYS A 102 12.43 -15.84 -3.65
CA LYS A 102 12.19 -17.05 -4.47
C LYS A 102 12.75 -16.93 -5.89
N ASN A 103 12.70 -15.73 -6.47
CA ASN A 103 13.21 -15.47 -7.83
C ASN A 103 14.65 -14.91 -7.82
N ASN A 104 15.38 -14.99 -6.72
CA ASN A 104 16.76 -14.47 -6.58
C ASN A 104 16.93 -13.01 -6.99
N ILE A 105 15.90 -12.18 -6.75
CA ILE A 105 15.93 -10.75 -7.04
C ILE A 105 16.58 -10.05 -5.83
N GLN A 106 17.66 -9.31 -6.08
CA GLN A 106 18.31 -8.52 -5.06
C GLN A 106 17.52 -7.25 -4.80
N THR A 107 17.00 -7.08 -3.58
CA THR A 107 16.25 -5.89 -3.17
C THR A 107 17.13 -4.90 -2.40
N PHE A 108 16.95 -3.61 -2.68
CA PHE A 108 17.59 -2.51 -2.00
C PHE A 108 16.54 -1.59 -1.40
N GLU A 109 16.66 -1.30 -0.11
CA GLU A 109 15.81 -0.33 0.57
C GLU A 109 16.47 1.05 0.53
N GLY A 110 15.86 2.00 -0.20
CA GLY A 110 16.39 3.34 -0.31
C GLY A 110 15.86 4.12 -1.50
N THR A 111 16.30 5.38 -1.57
CA THR A 111 15.93 6.28 -2.67
C THR A 111 16.96 6.16 -3.79
N ALA A 112 16.46 5.80 -4.98
CA ALA A 112 17.28 5.71 -6.19
C ALA A 112 17.42 7.08 -6.87
N ARG A 113 18.63 7.37 -7.36
CA ARG A 113 18.92 8.52 -8.22
C ARG A 113 19.69 8.03 -9.45
N LEU A 114 19.18 8.32 -10.64
CA LEU A 114 19.88 8.07 -11.89
C LEU A 114 21.12 8.97 -12.00
N ILE A 115 22.28 8.38 -12.20
CA ILE A 115 23.55 9.07 -12.46
C ILE A 115 23.82 9.13 -13.96
N SER A 116 23.57 8.00 -14.64
CA SER A 116 23.67 7.88 -16.08
C SER A 116 22.59 6.92 -16.62
N ALA A 117 22.62 6.62 -17.89
CA ALA A 117 21.73 5.62 -18.50
C ALA A 117 21.91 4.20 -17.92
N THR A 118 23.06 3.92 -17.31
CA THR A 118 23.43 2.60 -16.80
C THR A 118 23.86 2.58 -15.34
N GLU A 119 23.92 3.74 -14.68
CA GLU A 119 24.38 3.87 -13.29
C GLU A 119 23.32 4.51 -12.40
N VAL A 120 23.06 3.91 -11.26
CA VAL A 120 22.11 4.39 -10.23
C VAL A 120 22.82 4.47 -8.90
N SER A 121 22.65 5.57 -8.18
CA SER A 121 23.01 5.68 -6.77
C SER A 121 21.78 5.39 -5.89
N ILE A 122 21.99 4.66 -4.81
CA ILE A 122 20.97 4.28 -3.84
C ILE A 122 21.35 4.89 -2.50
N GLN A 123 20.53 5.77 -1.97
CA GLN A 123 20.67 6.29 -0.62
C GLN A 123 19.78 5.47 0.32
N GLY A 124 20.37 4.72 1.24
CA GLY A 124 19.66 3.94 2.24
C GLY A 124 18.83 4.82 3.18
N LYS A 125 17.80 4.25 3.80
CA LYS A 125 16.90 4.96 4.73
C LYS A 125 17.60 5.50 5.98
N THR A 126 18.58 4.76 6.47
CA THR A 126 19.29 5.04 7.74
C THR A 126 20.77 5.28 7.56
N GLU A 127 21.30 5.03 6.37
CA GLU A 127 22.73 5.12 6.11
C GLU A 127 23.09 6.43 5.41
N THR A 128 24.16 7.07 5.87
CA THR A 128 24.81 8.20 5.17
C THR A 128 25.56 7.73 3.91
N THR A 129 25.77 6.42 3.77
CA THR A 129 26.51 5.82 2.65
C THR A 129 25.62 5.63 1.43
N THR A 130 26.12 6.08 0.30
CA THR A 130 25.47 5.89 -1.00
C THR A 130 26.05 4.65 -1.69
N THR A 131 25.21 3.68 -2.01
CA THR A 131 25.60 2.51 -2.80
C THR A 131 25.43 2.79 -4.29
N LYS A 132 26.44 2.54 -5.10
CA LYS A 132 26.37 2.63 -6.57
C LYS A 132 26.16 1.26 -7.18
N VAL A 133 25.23 1.17 -8.12
CA VAL A 133 24.92 -0.04 -8.87
C VAL A 133 24.86 0.29 -10.36
N THR A 134 25.24 -0.68 -11.20
CA THR A 134 25.19 -0.55 -12.65
C THR A 134 24.24 -1.58 -13.24
N SER A 135 23.59 -1.25 -14.37
CA SER A 135 22.70 -2.14 -15.07
C SER A 135 22.72 -1.88 -16.56
N ASP A 136 22.52 -2.94 -17.34
CA ASP A 136 22.40 -2.83 -18.78
C ASP A 136 21.09 -2.15 -19.17
N ASN A 137 20.01 -2.41 -18.40
CA ASN A 137 18.68 -1.84 -18.61
C ASN A 137 18.08 -1.36 -17.28
N ILE A 138 17.38 -0.22 -17.30
CA ILE A 138 16.72 0.34 -16.13
C ILE A 138 15.23 0.50 -16.42
N ILE A 139 14.39 -0.06 -15.56
CA ILE A 139 12.93 0.12 -15.59
C ILE A 139 12.53 1.09 -14.48
N VAL A 140 11.90 2.20 -14.86
CA VAL A 140 11.41 3.20 -13.92
C VAL A 140 9.93 2.98 -13.64
N SER A 141 9.59 2.56 -12.42
CA SER A 141 8.24 2.22 -11.96
C SER A 141 7.90 2.91 -10.64
N THR A 142 8.23 4.20 -10.55
CA THR A 142 8.17 4.98 -9.30
C THR A 142 6.75 5.31 -8.84
N GLY A 143 5.74 4.95 -9.64
CA GLY A 143 4.33 5.15 -9.31
C GLY A 143 3.88 6.61 -9.37
N ALA A 144 2.74 6.88 -8.71
CA ALA A 144 2.14 8.20 -8.62
C ALA A 144 1.65 8.48 -7.20
N ARG A 145 1.42 9.73 -6.89
CA ARG A 145 0.79 10.20 -5.65
C ARG A 145 -0.45 11.03 -6.00
N PRO A 146 -1.46 11.09 -5.11
CA PRO A 146 -2.59 12.00 -5.28
C PRO A 146 -2.11 13.44 -5.44
N THR A 147 -2.70 14.16 -6.37
CA THR A 147 -2.46 15.59 -6.53
C THR A 147 -3.13 16.35 -5.37
N ILE A 148 -2.35 17.13 -4.65
CA ILE A 148 -2.88 18.06 -3.64
C ILE A 148 -3.16 19.37 -4.36
N LEU A 149 -4.44 19.80 -4.34
CA LEU A 149 -4.83 21.06 -4.94
C LEU A 149 -4.40 22.22 -4.03
N PRO A 150 -3.67 23.24 -4.53
CA PRO A 150 -3.11 24.30 -3.69
C PRO A 150 -4.12 25.10 -2.87
N HIS A 151 -5.39 25.13 -3.31
CA HIS A 151 -6.48 25.85 -2.68
C HIS A 151 -7.35 24.98 -1.77
N LEU A 152 -7.00 23.69 -1.61
CA LEU A 152 -7.73 22.75 -0.79
C LEU A 152 -6.78 22.18 0.28
N GLU A 153 -6.86 22.75 1.46
CA GLU A 153 -6.09 22.21 2.59
C GLU A 153 -6.65 20.85 2.98
N VAL A 154 -5.76 19.85 3.01
CA VAL A 154 -6.09 18.52 3.50
C VAL A 154 -5.91 18.56 5.02
N ASP A 155 -7.00 18.70 5.75
CA ASP A 155 -7.03 18.75 7.21
C ASP A 155 -7.04 17.39 7.88
N TYR A 156 -7.08 16.31 7.09
CA TYR A 156 -7.14 14.90 7.51
C TYR A 156 -8.38 14.51 8.34
N ASP A 157 -9.24 15.45 8.64
CA ASP A 157 -10.47 15.25 9.41
C ASP A 157 -11.71 15.28 8.49
N ARG A 158 -11.84 16.31 7.65
CA ARG A 158 -12.96 16.52 6.72
C ARG A 158 -12.60 16.22 5.26
N VAL A 159 -11.35 16.48 4.91
CA VAL A 159 -10.81 16.24 3.56
C VAL A 159 -9.65 15.23 3.66
N PRO A 160 -9.95 13.93 3.76
CA PRO A 160 -8.91 12.92 3.82
C PRO A 160 -8.23 12.76 2.46
N SER A 161 -6.90 12.82 2.41
CA SER A 161 -6.18 12.31 1.25
C SER A 161 -6.13 10.77 1.29
N ALA A 162 -6.09 10.13 0.15
CA ALA A 162 -5.99 8.66 0.07
C ALA A 162 -4.73 8.11 0.78
N LEU A 163 -3.67 8.91 0.90
CA LEU A 163 -2.40 8.50 1.52
C LEU A 163 -2.35 8.80 3.03
N ASN A 164 -3.09 9.78 3.50
CA ASN A 164 -3.03 10.27 4.87
C ASN A 164 -4.42 10.28 5.53
N SER A 165 -5.34 9.45 5.04
CA SER A 165 -6.62 9.23 5.72
C SER A 165 -6.36 8.74 7.15
N PRO A 166 -7.16 9.16 8.14
CA PRO A 166 -7.10 8.62 9.51
C PRO A 166 -7.23 7.09 9.57
N ILE A 167 -7.75 6.46 8.50
CA ILE A 167 -7.72 5.01 8.31
C ILE A 167 -6.26 4.49 8.23
N PHE A 168 -5.32 5.35 7.81
CA PHE A 168 -3.93 4.98 7.57
C PHE A 168 -2.96 5.54 8.63
N SER A 169 -3.35 6.57 9.33
CA SER A 169 -2.69 7.06 10.55
C SER A 169 -3.67 6.86 11.70
N ILE A 170 -3.48 5.84 12.51
CA ILE A 170 -4.26 5.63 13.73
C ILE A 170 -3.82 6.72 14.72
N PRO A 171 -4.65 7.75 15.03
CA PRO A 171 -4.42 8.56 16.21
C PRO A 171 -4.59 7.63 17.42
N SER A 172 -3.75 7.79 18.42
CA SER A 172 -3.84 7.05 19.69
C SER A 172 -5.19 7.23 20.41
N GLU A 173 -6.02 8.18 19.96
CA GLU A 173 -7.41 8.35 20.41
C GLU A 173 -8.32 8.75 19.24
N PRO A 174 -9.40 8.00 18.94
CA PRO A 174 -10.37 8.40 17.92
C PRO A 174 -11.18 9.59 18.41
N LYS A 175 -11.04 10.74 17.77
CA LYS A 175 -11.97 11.86 17.99
C LYS A 175 -13.36 11.43 17.54
N SER A 176 -14.36 11.52 18.40
CA SER A 176 -15.74 11.04 18.21
C SER A 176 -16.45 11.53 16.93
N ASN A 177 -15.98 12.61 16.32
CA ASN A 177 -16.58 13.20 15.13
C ASN A 177 -16.10 12.56 13.81
N SER A 178 -14.93 11.93 13.77
CA SER A 178 -14.43 11.25 12.54
C SER A 178 -15.24 10.00 12.22
N LEU A 179 -15.75 9.30 13.24
CA LEU A 179 -16.57 8.10 13.07
C LEU A 179 -17.88 8.39 12.33
N ASN A 180 -18.52 9.51 12.63
CA ASN A 180 -19.81 9.89 12.03
C ASN A 180 -19.67 10.27 10.55
N SER A 181 -18.57 10.88 10.14
CA SER A 181 -18.31 11.23 8.72
C SER A 181 -18.09 9.98 7.86
N TRP A 182 -17.46 8.94 8.42
CA TRP A 182 -17.24 7.67 7.73
C TRP A 182 -18.53 6.83 7.64
N ILE A 183 -19.34 6.82 8.68
CA ILE A 183 -20.67 6.19 8.65
C ILE A 183 -21.56 6.87 7.59
N ALA A 184 -21.49 8.20 7.46
CA ALA A 184 -22.20 8.94 6.43
C ALA A 184 -21.69 8.62 5.01
N PHE A 185 -20.38 8.50 4.81
CA PHE A 185 -19.78 8.09 3.53
C PHE A 185 -20.22 6.69 3.13
N PHE A 186 -20.22 5.72 4.04
CA PHE A 186 -20.70 4.37 3.77
C PHE A 186 -22.22 4.33 3.53
N ARG A 187 -23.04 5.13 4.24
CA ARG A 187 -24.48 5.24 4.03
C ARG A 187 -24.85 5.79 2.64
N SER A 188 -24.06 6.72 2.09
CA SER A 188 -24.35 7.33 0.77
C SER A 188 -24.11 6.38 -0.40
N LYS A 189 -23.25 5.35 -0.24
CA LYS A 189 -22.91 4.38 -1.30
C LYS A 189 -23.82 3.14 -1.31
N THR A 190 -24.63 2.93 -0.29
CA THR A 190 -25.55 1.77 -0.19
C THR A 190 -27.00 2.08 -0.60
N LYS A 191 -27.27 3.31 -1.09
CA LYS A 191 -28.56 3.67 -1.69
C LYS A 191 -28.44 3.69 -3.22
N LYS A 192 -28.25 2.53 -3.81
CA LYS A 192 -28.58 2.21 -5.21
C LYS A 192 -28.92 0.75 -5.32
#